data_a065c60669983997bb61358ecc5ea134
#
_entry.id   a065c60669983997bb61358ecc5ea134
#
_cell.length_a   1.000
_cell.length_b   1.000
_cell.length_c   1.000
_cell.angle_alpha   90.00
_cell.angle_beta   90.00
_cell.angle_gamma   90.00
#
_symmetry.space_group_name_H-M   'P 1'
#
loop_
_entity.id
_entity.type
_entity.pdbx_description
1 polymer ?
#
loop_
_entity_poly.entity_id
_entity_poly.type
_entity_poly.pdbx_seq_one_letter_code
_entity_poly.pdbx_strand_id
1 'polypeptide(L)'
;MIETEHDRVLPKDPVVRIAMVTCGPQLEVALEAASSRTVSLVRLGGVAPRSTLVLAAVDLLVEDAGLSGESLDQVVVSRGPGSFTGIRAGLATAAGLVAAVGAKCLAYDSLLVQAARCGGPERVWCAQPGRRGEVYARKFEVTDDGLPVAQSEIEILPIAAVEGRGPWVAAEALDLGEARRVVTIRSAAEALLYLAARGAPADAPDPLYVEGPPVHPQNKKT
;
A
#
# COMPACT_ATOMS: atom_id res chain seq x y z
N MET A 1 12.54 -11.83 -43.94
CA MET A 1 12.26 -10.49 -43.43
C MET A 1 11.59 -10.72 -42.10
N ILE A 2 12.36 -10.69 -41.03
CA ILE A 2 11.95 -10.94 -39.64
C ILE A 2 11.76 -9.56 -39.06
N GLU A 3 10.51 -9.15 -38.83
CA GLU A 3 10.22 -7.92 -38.08
C GLU A 3 10.45 -8.18 -36.62
N THR A 4 11.46 -7.52 -36.14
CA THR A 4 11.95 -7.51 -34.78
C THR A 4 11.15 -6.60 -33.89
N GLU A 5 10.87 -7.16 -32.71
CA GLU A 5 11.02 -6.50 -31.43
C GLU A 5 10.15 -5.29 -31.11
N HIS A 6 9.19 -5.56 -30.26
CA HIS A 6 8.51 -4.58 -29.43
C HIS A 6 9.54 -3.69 -28.74
N ASP A 7 9.69 -2.49 -29.25
CA ASP A 7 10.35 -1.37 -28.60
C ASP A 7 9.56 -1.03 -27.32
N ARG A 8 9.89 -1.69 -26.22
CA ARG A 8 9.50 -1.25 -24.89
C ARG A 8 10.26 0.05 -24.65
N VAL A 9 9.62 1.16 -24.96
CA VAL A 9 10.08 2.49 -24.53
C VAL A 9 10.12 2.48 -23.02
N LEU A 10 11.31 2.23 -22.48
CA LEU A 10 11.60 2.52 -21.07
C LEU A 10 11.35 4.02 -20.88
N PRO A 11 10.72 4.45 -19.77
CA PRO A 11 10.54 5.86 -19.51
C PRO A 11 11.92 6.55 -19.56
N LYS A 12 11.97 7.64 -20.31
CA LYS A 12 13.20 8.29 -20.79
C LYS A 12 13.97 9.02 -19.70
N ASP A 13 13.36 9.23 -18.53
CA ASP A 13 13.94 9.93 -17.38
C ASP A 13 13.75 9.12 -16.09
N PRO A 14 14.76 9.10 -15.25
CA PRO A 14 14.70 8.44 -13.96
C PRO A 14 13.62 9.10 -13.07
N VAL A 15 12.57 8.38 -12.73
CA VAL A 15 11.42 8.86 -11.94
C VAL A 15 11.71 8.73 -10.45
N VAL A 16 11.51 9.82 -9.69
CA VAL A 16 11.58 9.82 -8.22
C VAL A 16 10.18 9.57 -7.66
N ARG A 17 10.03 8.49 -6.88
CA ARG A 17 8.75 8.09 -6.27
C ARG A 17 8.84 8.02 -4.76
N ILE A 18 7.85 8.60 -4.09
CA ILE A 18 7.61 8.38 -2.66
C ILE A 18 6.35 7.54 -2.46
N ALA A 19 6.46 6.46 -1.70
CA ALA A 19 5.34 5.56 -1.40
C ALA A 19 4.99 5.60 0.08
N MET A 20 3.69 5.66 0.43
CA MET A 20 3.21 5.78 1.81
C MET A 20 2.11 4.75 2.09
N VAL A 21 2.35 3.88 3.08
CA VAL A 21 1.37 2.94 3.64
C VAL A 21 1.08 3.35 5.08
N THR A 22 -0.10 3.90 5.30
CA THR A 22 -0.52 4.46 6.60
C THR A 22 -1.68 3.71 7.24
N CYS A 23 -2.41 2.92 6.47
CA CYS A 23 -3.65 2.27 6.87
C CYS A 23 -3.46 0.86 7.46
N GLY A 24 -2.26 0.28 7.38
CA GLY A 24 -1.89 -1.00 7.99
C GLY A 24 -1.55 -0.90 9.48
N PRO A 25 -1.08 -1.98 10.11
CA PRO A 25 -0.63 -1.98 11.51
C PRO A 25 0.61 -1.10 11.73
N GLN A 26 1.44 -0.95 10.71
CA GLN A 26 2.66 -0.15 10.72
C GLN A 26 2.55 1.01 9.73
N LEU A 27 3.26 2.10 10.01
CA LEU A 27 3.56 3.13 9.02
C LEU A 27 4.78 2.66 8.21
N GLU A 28 4.66 2.64 6.90
CA GLU A 28 5.79 2.42 6.01
C GLU A 28 5.86 3.56 4.99
N VAL A 29 7.06 4.11 4.80
CA VAL A 29 7.36 5.09 3.76
C VAL A 29 8.60 4.63 3.03
N ALA A 30 8.54 4.59 1.68
CA ALA A 30 9.68 4.20 0.86
C ALA A 30 9.93 5.23 -0.23
N LEU A 31 11.19 5.51 -0.51
CA LEU A 31 11.65 6.39 -1.58
C LEU A 31 12.42 5.57 -2.61
N GLU A 32 12.02 5.67 -3.86
CA GLU A 32 12.78 5.22 -5.02
C GLU A 32 13.38 6.44 -5.71
N ALA A 33 14.70 6.60 -5.59
CA ALA A 33 15.42 7.67 -6.23
C ALA A 33 15.92 7.23 -7.62
N ALA A 34 15.79 8.11 -8.57
CA ALA A 34 16.13 7.89 -9.96
C ALA A 34 17.59 7.47 -10.22
N SER A 35 18.50 7.98 -9.40
CA SER A 35 19.96 7.82 -9.57
C SER A 35 20.51 6.54 -8.94
N SER A 36 19.79 5.97 -7.99
CA SER A 36 20.16 4.72 -7.33
C SER A 36 19.08 3.69 -7.59
N ARG A 37 19.46 2.48 -7.99
CA ARG A 37 18.53 1.34 -7.99
C ARG A 37 18.13 0.90 -6.56
N THR A 38 18.35 1.78 -5.59
CA THR A 38 18.16 1.53 -4.16
C THR A 38 16.85 2.16 -3.72
N VAL A 39 16.07 1.40 -2.98
CA VAL A 39 14.88 1.87 -2.29
C VAL A 39 15.26 2.11 -0.82
N SER A 40 15.10 3.35 -0.35
CA SER A 40 15.20 3.68 1.07
C SER A 40 13.84 3.48 1.73
N LEU A 41 13.81 2.87 2.92
CA LEU A 41 12.58 2.49 3.63
C LEU A 41 12.63 2.90 5.10
N VAL A 42 11.59 3.58 5.55
CA VAL A 42 11.27 3.80 6.98
C VAL A 42 10.06 2.99 7.36
N ARG A 43 10.17 2.20 8.45
CA ARG A 43 9.07 1.42 9.02
C ARG A 43 8.92 1.74 10.50
N LEU A 44 7.73 2.16 10.92
CA LEU A 44 7.43 2.56 12.29
C LEU A 44 6.21 1.79 12.81
N GLY A 45 6.41 1.01 13.88
CA GLY A 45 5.38 0.20 14.53
C GLY A 45 4.96 0.71 15.91
N GLY A 46 5.38 1.91 16.30
CA GLY A 46 5.09 2.49 17.60
C GLY A 46 3.66 3.02 17.75
N VAL A 47 3.38 3.56 18.95
CA VAL A 47 2.05 4.09 19.34
C VAL A 47 1.78 5.52 18.91
N ALA A 48 2.80 6.24 18.42
CA ALA A 48 2.65 7.63 17.99
C ALA A 48 1.68 7.75 16.80
N PRO A 49 0.86 8.82 16.73
CA PRO A 49 -0.07 9.03 15.63
C PRO A 49 0.63 9.09 14.27
N ARG A 50 0.17 8.30 13.30
CA ARG A 50 0.74 8.27 11.94
C ARG A 50 0.66 9.62 11.24
N SER A 51 -0.37 10.40 11.53
CA SER A 51 -0.56 11.75 10.98
C SER A 51 0.58 12.71 11.32
N THR A 52 1.31 12.49 12.42
CA THR A 52 2.46 13.32 12.80
C THR A 52 3.79 12.76 12.28
N LEU A 53 3.85 11.46 11.98
CA LEU A 53 5.10 10.79 11.62
C LEU A 53 5.28 10.61 10.11
N VAL A 54 4.18 10.60 9.33
CA VAL A 54 4.26 10.30 7.89
C VAL A 54 5.09 11.35 7.15
N LEU A 55 4.86 12.63 7.40
CA LEU A 55 5.61 13.71 6.76
C LEU A 55 7.08 13.74 7.21
N ALA A 56 7.33 13.53 8.51
CA ALA A 56 8.70 13.42 9.02
C ALA A 56 9.48 12.25 8.40
N ALA A 57 8.81 11.12 8.12
CA ALA A 57 9.42 10.00 7.42
C ALA A 57 9.70 10.31 5.95
N VAL A 58 8.84 11.09 5.28
CA VAL A 58 9.07 11.59 3.92
C VAL A 58 10.29 12.52 3.90
N ASP A 59 10.33 13.52 4.79
CA ASP A 59 11.42 14.49 4.88
C ASP A 59 12.76 13.78 5.11
N LEU A 60 12.80 12.84 6.05
CA LEU A 60 14.00 12.04 6.34
C LEU A 60 14.53 11.31 5.10
N LEU A 61 13.65 10.66 4.33
CA LEU A 61 14.06 9.90 3.15
C LEU A 61 14.51 10.80 2.00
N VAL A 62 13.86 11.94 1.82
CA VAL A 62 14.23 12.93 0.79
C VAL A 62 15.59 13.55 1.13
N GLU A 63 15.82 13.89 2.42
CA GLU A 63 17.10 14.43 2.90
C GLU A 63 18.22 13.39 2.78
N ASP A 64 18.00 12.14 3.22
CA ASP A 64 18.97 11.03 3.11
C ASP A 64 19.40 10.77 1.67
N ALA A 65 18.47 10.92 0.73
CA ALA A 65 18.76 10.78 -0.70
C ALA A 65 19.47 12.00 -1.32
N GLY A 66 19.69 13.08 -0.58
CA GLY A 66 20.23 14.34 -1.09
C GLY A 66 19.32 15.04 -2.09
N LEU A 67 18.00 14.79 -2.02
CA LEU A 67 17.00 15.37 -2.90
C LEU A 67 16.32 16.58 -2.25
N SER A 68 15.69 17.42 -3.08
CA SER A 68 14.70 18.40 -2.60
C SER A 68 13.29 17.81 -2.79
N GLY A 69 12.31 18.34 -2.04
CA GLY A 69 10.90 17.92 -2.22
C GLY A 69 10.40 18.14 -3.64
N GLU A 70 10.91 19.15 -4.34
CA GLU A 70 10.57 19.46 -5.73
C GLU A 70 11.03 18.39 -6.74
N SER A 71 11.90 17.49 -6.30
CA SER A 71 12.38 16.36 -7.13
C SER A 71 11.39 15.20 -7.22
N LEU A 72 10.27 15.24 -6.48
CA LEU A 72 9.28 14.16 -6.49
C LEU A 72 8.42 14.22 -7.76
N ASP A 73 8.45 13.17 -8.56
CA ASP A 73 7.62 13.01 -9.76
C ASP A 73 6.28 12.33 -9.44
N GLN A 74 6.30 11.37 -8.50
CA GLN A 74 5.12 10.60 -8.14
C GLN A 74 5.00 10.41 -6.62
N VAL A 75 3.80 10.61 -6.13
CA VAL A 75 3.37 10.28 -4.76
C VAL A 75 2.44 9.08 -4.84
N VAL A 76 2.86 7.96 -4.27
CA VAL A 76 2.14 6.68 -4.32
C VAL A 76 1.57 6.36 -2.94
N VAL A 77 0.27 6.11 -2.82
CA VAL A 77 -0.37 5.97 -1.51
C VAL A 77 -1.36 4.80 -1.47
N SER A 78 -1.44 4.13 -0.31
CA SER A 78 -2.50 3.17 -0.04
C SER A 78 -3.77 3.90 0.42
N ARG A 79 -4.92 3.61 -0.23
CA ARG A 79 -6.19 4.29 0.03
C ARG A 79 -7.16 3.51 0.93
N GLY A 80 -6.74 2.38 1.48
CA GLY A 80 -7.58 1.45 2.25
C GLY A 80 -7.90 0.17 1.45
N PRO A 81 -8.64 -0.78 2.03
CA PRO A 81 -9.20 -0.72 3.38
C PRO A 81 -8.15 -0.83 4.49
N GLY A 82 -8.56 -0.48 5.73
CA GLY A 82 -7.70 -0.52 6.92
C GLY A 82 -8.07 0.55 7.94
N SER A 83 -7.09 1.01 8.72
CA SER A 83 -7.27 2.05 9.74
C SER A 83 -7.85 3.33 9.15
N PHE A 84 -9.04 3.73 9.62
CA PHE A 84 -9.73 4.95 9.19
C PHE A 84 -8.87 6.21 9.33
N THR A 85 -8.24 6.41 10.49
CA THR A 85 -7.34 7.54 10.73
C THR A 85 -6.10 7.44 9.84
N GLY A 86 -5.56 6.24 9.64
CA GLY A 86 -4.42 6.00 8.78
C GLY A 86 -4.72 6.34 7.31
N ILE A 87 -5.85 5.89 6.76
CA ILE A 87 -6.27 6.21 5.40
C ILE A 87 -6.30 7.73 5.18
N ARG A 88 -6.96 8.45 6.10
CA ARG A 88 -7.05 9.92 6.01
C ARG A 88 -5.70 10.61 6.11
N ALA A 89 -4.85 10.17 7.03
CA ALA A 89 -3.51 10.74 7.19
C ALA A 89 -2.68 10.57 5.91
N GLY A 90 -2.67 9.37 5.32
CA GLY A 90 -1.93 9.10 4.09
C GLY A 90 -2.43 9.92 2.91
N LEU A 91 -3.74 9.91 2.67
CA LEU A 91 -4.34 10.65 1.55
C LEU A 91 -4.19 12.18 1.71
N ALA A 92 -4.34 12.71 2.93
CA ALA A 92 -4.13 14.14 3.19
C ALA A 92 -2.67 14.55 2.98
N THR A 93 -1.71 13.72 3.43
CA THR A 93 -0.28 13.96 3.17
C THR A 93 0.02 13.89 1.68
N ALA A 94 -0.50 12.89 0.97
CA ALA A 94 -0.33 12.77 -0.48
C ALA A 94 -0.88 14.00 -1.22
N ALA A 95 -2.09 14.45 -0.86
CA ALA A 95 -2.70 15.65 -1.44
C ALA A 95 -1.87 16.91 -1.18
N GLY A 96 -1.33 17.05 0.04
CA GLY A 96 -0.43 18.16 0.40
C GLY A 96 0.86 18.16 -0.41
N LEU A 97 1.52 17.03 -0.55
CA LEU A 97 2.72 16.88 -1.36
C LEU A 97 2.46 17.19 -2.84
N VAL A 98 1.40 16.62 -3.40
CA VAL A 98 0.99 16.86 -4.79
C VAL A 98 0.73 18.36 -5.04
N ALA A 99 0.03 19.01 -4.13
CA ALA A 99 -0.26 20.45 -4.23
C ALA A 99 1.01 21.31 -4.12
N ALA A 100 1.99 20.88 -3.31
CA ALA A 100 3.22 21.63 -3.10
C ALA A 100 4.21 21.53 -4.26
N VAL A 101 4.34 20.34 -4.88
CA VAL A 101 5.43 20.07 -5.84
C VAL A 101 4.94 19.70 -7.25
N GLY A 102 3.62 19.58 -7.46
CA GLY A 102 3.05 19.21 -8.76
C GLY A 102 3.24 17.75 -9.17
N ALA A 103 3.63 16.88 -8.23
CA ALA A 103 3.81 15.46 -8.48
C ALA A 103 2.51 14.77 -8.90
N LYS A 104 2.60 13.64 -9.62
CA LYS A 104 1.45 12.80 -9.93
C LYS A 104 1.07 11.94 -8.72
N CYS A 105 -0.21 11.93 -8.34
CA CYS A 105 -0.73 11.01 -7.32
C CYS A 105 -1.15 9.67 -7.93
N LEU A 106 -0.70 8.57 -7.32
CA LEU A 106 -1.14 7.21 -7.65
C LEU A 106 -1.66 6.55 -6.37
N ALA A 107 -2.92 6.14 -6.36
CA ALA A 107 -3.54 5.50 -5.22
C ALA A 107 -3.89 4.04 -5.52
N TYR A 108 -3.65 3.15 -4.54
CA TYR A 108 -3.91 1.72 -4.69
C TYR A 108 -4.70 1.16 -3.51
N ASP A 109 -5.54 0.17 -3.79
CA ASP A 109 -6.21 -0.67 -2.79
C ASP A 109 -5.16 -1.37 -1.90
N SER A 110 -5.33 -1.30 -0.58
CA SER A 110 -4.39 -1.89 0.37
C SER A 110 -4.32 -3.41 0.29
N LEU A 111 -5.37 -4.10 -0.14
CA LEU A 111 -5.35 -5.54 -0.35
C LEU A 111 -4.60 -5.91 -1.64
N LEU A 112 -4.70 -5.09 -2.69
CA LEU A 112 -3.87 -5.20 -3.89
C LEU A 112 -2.38 -5.03 -3.55
N VAL A 113 -2.07 -4.05 -2.68
CA VAL A 113 -0.71 -3.83 -2.18
C VAL A 113 -0.19 -5.07 -1.45
N GLN A 114 -1.02 -5.74 -0.62
CA GLN A 114 -0.61 -6.98 0.04
C GLN A 114 -0.28 -8.07 -0.99
N ALA A 115 -1.08 -8.24 -2.03
CA ALA A 115 -0.81 -9.23 -3.08
C ALA A 115 0.49 -8.94 -3.84
N ALA A 116 0.79 -7.67 -4.11
CA ALA A 116 2.03 -7.25 -4.79
C ALA A 116 3.31 -7.48 -3.97
N ARG A 117 3.19 -7.87 -2.70
CA ARG A 117 4.33 -8.28 -1.86
C ARG A 117 4.86 -9.67 -2.22
N CYS A 118 4.09 -10.49 -2.94
CA CYS A 118 4.50 -11.81 -3.40
C CYS A 118 5.63 -11.73 -4.43
N GLY A 119 6.46 -12.79 -4.48
CA GLY A 119 7.63 -12.85 -5.36
C GLY A 119 7.41 -13.54 -6.71
N GLY A 120 6.26 -14.15 -6.93
CA GLY A 120 5.98 -14.93 -8.14
C GLY A 120 4.50 -15.30 -8.25
N PRO A 121 4.13 -16.08 -9.28
CA PRO A 121 2.76 -16.46 -9.54
C PRO A 121 2.21 -17.30 -8.38
N GLU A 122 1.14 -16.82 -7.77
CA GLU A 122 0.48 -17.49 -6.64
C GLU A 122 -0.97 -17.03 -6.49
N ARG A 123 -1.82 -17.93 -5.99
CA ARG A 123 -3.18 -17.59 -5.57
C ARG A 123 -3.23 -17.40 -4.08
N VAL A 124 -3.52 -16.18 -3.64
CA VAL A 124 -3.46 -15.79 -2.24
C VAL A 124 -4.72 -15.08 -1.78
N TRP A 125 -5.02 -15.21 -0.51
CA TRP A 125 -5.89 -14.30 0.21
C TRP A 125 -5.05 -13.17 0.81
N CYS A 126 -5.49 -11.94 0.65
CA CYS A 126 -4.87 -10.77 1.26
C CYS A 126 -5.76 -10.26 2.38
N ALA A 127 -5.15 -9.87 3.51
CA ALA A 127 -5.88 -9.36 4.65
C ALA A 127 -5.34 -8.01 5.13
N GLN A 128 -6.28 -7.16 5.54
CA GLN A 128 -6.03 -5.92 6.29
C GLN A 128 -6.87 -5.91 7.57
N PRO A 129 -6.41 -5.25 8.63
CA PRO A 129 -7.19 -5.13 9.86
C PRO A 129 -8.56 -4.50 9.58
N GLY A 130 -9.61 -5.21 10.00
CA GLY A 130 -10.98 -4.71 10.07
C GLY A 130 -11.30 -4.14 11.45
N ARG A 131 -12.54 -4.25 11.87
CA ARG A 131 -12.96 -3.99 13.25
C ARG A 131 -12.41 -5.05 14.18
N ARG A 132 -12.62 -4.87 15.49
CA ARG A 132 -12.13 -5.80 16.51
C ARG A 132 -12.55 -7.25 16.20
N GLY A 133 -11.56 -8.12 16.00
CA GLY A 133 -11.77 -9.54 15.71
C GLY A 133 -12.10 -9.85 14.25
N GLU A 134 -12.02 -8.87 13.34
CA GLU A 134 -12.32 -9.01 11.93
C GLU A 134 -11.15 -8.57 11.03
N VAL A 135 -11.16 -9.06 9.80
CA VAL A 135 -10.27 -8.62 8.73
C VAL A 135 -11.07 -8.26 7.47
N TYR A 136 -10.62 -7.28 6.74
CA TYR A 136 -10.97 -7.09 5.34
C TYR A 136 -10.12 -8.03 4.53
N ALA A 137 -10.75 -8.84 3.69
CA ALA A 137 -10.08 -9.87 2.93
C ALA A 137 -10.50 -9.87 1.45
N ARG A 138 -9.58 -10.21 0.58
CA ARG A 138 -9.81 -10.36 -0.86
C ARG A 138 -8.88 -11.39 -1.44
N LYS A 139 -9.38 -12.20 -2.38
CA LYS A 139 -8.57 -13.18 -3.10
C LYS A 139 -7.93 -12.55 -4.32
N PHE A 140 -6.66 -12.87 -4.55
CA PHE A 140 -5.89 -12.45 -5.72
C PHE A 140 -5.19 -13.63 -6.38
N GLU A 141 -4.96 -13.48 -7.68
CA GLU A 141 -4.02 -14.27 -8.45
C GLU A 141 -2.87 -13.34 -8.87
N VAL A 142 -1.66 -13.66 -8.43
CA VAL A 142 -0.45 -12.99 -8.90
C VAL A 142 -0.03 -13.71 -10.17
N THR A 143 -0.03 -12.99 -11.27
CA THR A 143 0.25 -13.52 -12.62
C THR A 143 1.75 -13.71 -12.85
N ASP A 144 2.14 -14.36 -13.96
CA ASP A 144 3.55 -14.62 -14.30
C ASP A 144 4.36 -13.33 -14.47
N ASP A 145 3.73 -12.24 -14.86
CA ASP A 145 4.36 -10.91 -14.93
C ASP A 145 4.47 -10.24 -13.55
N GLY A 146 4.00 -10.89 -12.49
CA GLY A 146 4.08 -10.46 -11.09
C GLY A 146 3.03 -9.42 -10.68
N LEU A 147 2.05 -9.09 -11.55
CA LEU A 147 0.96 -8.19 -11.19
C LEU A 147 -0.21 -8.97 -10.58
N PRO A 148 -0.78 -8.49 -9.46
CA PRO A 148 -1.93 -9.14 -8.85
C PRO A 148 -3.24 -8.73 -9.55
N VAL A 149 -4.10 -9.73 -9.77
CA VAL A 149 -5.45 -9.57 -10.32
C VAL A 149 -6.46 -10.04 -9.29
N ALA A 150 -7.43 -9.20 -8.96
CA ALA A 150 -8.48 -9.54 -8.00
C ALA A 150 -9.37 -10.67 -8.54
N GLN A 151 -9.66 -11.65 -7.69
CA GLN A 151 -10.46 -12.84 -7.98
C GLN A 151 -11.78 -12.89 -7.19
N SER A 152 -12.02 -11.94 -6.30
CA SER A 152 -13.26 -11.82 -5.53
C SER A 152 -13.55 -10.36 -5.19
N GLU A 153 -14.72 -10.11 -4.66
CA GLU A 153 -15.02 -8.85 -3.96
C GLU A 153 -14.33 -8.82 -2.59
N ILE A 154 -14.35 -7.65 -1.94
CA ILE A 154 -13.84 -7.50 -0.57
C ILE A 154 -14.85 -8.11 0.40
N GLU A 155 -14.38 -9.04 1.24
CA GLU A 155 -15.16 -9.68 2.30
C GLU A 155 -14.74 -9.13 3.67
N ILE A 156 -15.69 -9.10 4.60
CA ILE A 156 -15.42 -8.88 6.01
C ILE A 156 -15.49 -10.24 6.69
N LEU A 157 -14.39 -10.68 7.28
CA LEU A 157 -14.28 -12.02 7.86
C LEU A 157 -13.89 -11.93 9.34
N PRO A 158 -14.56 -12.70 10.23
CA PRO A 158 -13.99 -12.96 11.54
C PRO A 158 -12.61 -13.62 11.39
N ILE A 159 -11.66 -13.27 12.25
CA ILE A 159 -10.32 -13.89 12.23
C ILE A 159 -10.42 -15.42 12.34
N ALA A 160 -11.34 -15.93 13.15
CA ALA A 160 -11.58 -17.38 13.28
C ALA A 160 -12.02 -18.07 11.97
N ALA A 161 -12.51 -17.33 10.97
CA ALA A 161 -12.95 -17.88 9.69
C ALA A 161 -11.85 -17.84 8.61
N VAL A 162 -10.64 -17.42 8.96
CA VAL A 162 -9.50 -17.30 8.04
C VAL A 162 -8.84 -18.65 7.77
N GLU A 163 -8.83 -19.55 8.76
CA GLU A 163 -8.26 -20.88 8.64
C GLU A 163 -8.91 -21.70 7.53
N GLY A 164 -8.11 -22.50 6.83
CA GLY A 164 -8.60 -23.40 5.77
C GLY A 164 -8.92 -22.73 4.42
N ARG A 165 -8.91 -21.40 4.32
CA ARG A 165 -9.22 -20.71 3.05
C ARG A 165 -8.06 -20.68 2.05
N GLY A 166 -6.84 -21.07 2.43
CA GLY A 166 -5.66 -21.11 1.58
C GLY A 166 -4.53 -20.21 2.10
N PRO A 167 -3.52 -19.94 1.29
CA PRO A 167 -2.38 -19.12 1.72
C PRO A 167 -2.78 -17.65 1.84
N TRP A 168 -2.22 -16.98 2.86
CA TRP A 168 -2.53 -15.60 3.21
C TRP A 168 -1.31 -14.68 3.14
N VAL A 169 -1.55 -13.47 2.67
CA VAL A 169 -0.63 -12.34 2.75
C VAL A 169 -1.25 -11.26 3.63
N ALA A 170 -0.54 -10.90 4.68
CA ALA A 170 -0.94 -9.84 5.61
C ALA A 170 0.31 -9.24 6.25
N ALA A 171 0.15 -8.09 6.90
CA ALA A 171 1.21 -7.55 7.75
C ALA A 171 1.53 -8.54 8.89
N GLU A 172 2.81 -8.64 9.29
CA GLU A 172 3.27 -9.55 10.36
C GLU A 172 2.55 -9.31 11.68
N ALA A 173 2.26 -8.05 12.00
CA ALA A 173 1.57 -7.65 13.21
C ALA A 173 0.06 -7.99 13.22
N LEU A 174 -0.50 -8.48 12.12
CA LEU A 174 -1.88 -8.97 12.07
C LEU A 174 -1.90 -10.46 12.39
N ASP A 175 -2.39 -10.81 13.56
CA ASP A 175 -2.55 -12.20 13.97
C ASP A 175 -3.71 -12.85 13.17
N LEU A 176 -3.40 -13.91 12.43
CA LEU A 176 -4.36 -14.72 11.66
C LEU A 176 -4.44 -16.15 12.19
N GLY A 177 -4.04 -16.42 13.44
CA GLY A 177 -3.98 -17.75 14.03
C GLY A 177 -3.07 -18.70 13.24
N GLU A 178 -3.52 -19.93 13.01
CA GLU A 178 -2.79 -20.99 12.31
C GLU A 178 -2.89 -20.91 10.78
N ALA A 179 -3.41 -19.80 10.23
CA ALA A 179 -3.54 -19.65 8.79
C ALA A 179 -2.17 -19.69 8.10
N ARG A 180 -2.06 -20.48 7.02
CA ARG A 180 -0.83 -20.58 6.23
C ARG A 180 -0.48 -19.22 5.62
N ARG A 181 0.68 -18.68 5.97
CA ARG A 181 1.20 -17.42 5.42
C ARG A 181 2.13 -17.65 4.24
N VAL A 182 2.05 -16.77 3.26
CA VAL A 182 3.02 -16.68 2.17
C VAL A 182 4.21 -15.82 2.62
N VAL A 183 5.41 -16.27 2.28
CA VAL A 183 6.61 -15.45 2.46
C VAL A 183 6.62 -14.33 1.43
N THR A 184 6.69 -13.10 1.92
CA THR A 184 6.71 -11.91 1.07
C THR A 184 8.15 -11.44 0.84
N ILE A 185 8.44 -10.96 -0.38
CA ILE A 185 9.77 -10.45 -0.76
C ILE A 185 9.85 -8.91 -0.74
N ARG A 186 8.71 -8.24 -0.51
CA ARG A 186 8.61 -6.78 -0.45
C ARG A 186 7.91 -6.36 0.83
N SER A 187 8.29 -5.22 1.37
CA SER A 187 7.46 -4.45 2.31
C SER A 187 6.20 -3.94 1.60
N ALA A 188 5.24 -3.39 2.34
CA ALA A 188 4.04 -2.84 1.71
C ALA A 188 4.35 -1.54 0.94
N ALA A 189 5.28 -0.71 1.41
CA ALA A 189 5.69 0.49 0.70
C ALA A 189 6.48 0.16 -0.58
N GLU A 190 7.38 -0.84 -0.56
CA GLU A 190 8.05 -1.33 -1.77
C GLU A 190 7.08 -1.94 -2.78
N ALA A 191 6.01 -2.59 -2.31
CA ALA A 191 4.96 -3.11 -3.18
C ALA A 191 4.17 -1.99 -3.88
N LEU A 192 3.94 -0.84 -3.21
CA LEU A 192 3.39 0.36 -3.84
C LEU A 192 4.31 0.88 -4.97
N LEU A 193 5.61 1.01 -4.70
CA LEU A 193 6.60 1.41 -5.71
C LEU A 193 6.60 0.43 -6.89
N TYR A 194 6.56 -0.87 -6.60
CA TYR A 194 6.51 -1.92 -7.61
C TYR A 194 5.28 -1.79 -8.52
N LEU A 195 4.09 -1.60 -7.97
CA LEU A 195 2.85 -1.40 -8.74
C LEU A 195 2.95 -0.16 -9.63
N ALA A 196 3.44 0.96 -9.08
CA ALA A 196 3.63 2.20 -9.83
C ALA A 196 4.66 2.05 -10.96
N ALA A 197 5.81 1.42 -10.69
CA ALA A 197 6.86 1.20 -11.67
C ALA A 197 6.43 0.26 -12.81
N ARG A 198 5.54 -0.70 -12.52
CA ARG A 198 4.97 -1.62 -13.51
C ARG A 198 3.78 -1.03 -14.28
N GLY A 199 3.39 0.20 -13.97
CA GLY A 199 2.25 0.85 -14.62
C GLY A 199 0.90 0.19 -14.29
N ALA A 200 0.79 -0.45 -13.13
CA ALA A 200 -0.48 -1.02 -12.67
C ALA A 200 -1.56 0.08 -12.65
N PRO A 201 -2.80 -0.20 -13.04
CA PRO A 201 -3.88 0.78 -12.98
C PRO A 201 -4.06 1.32 -11.56
N ALA A 202 -3.96 2.64 -11.42
CA ALA A 202 -4.19 3.33 -10.15
C ALA A 202 -5.66 3.78 -10.07
N ASP A 203 -6.19 3.77 -8.84
CA ASP A 203 -7.50 4.31 -8.52
C ASP A 203 -7.46 5.83 -8.34
N ALA A 204 -8.63 6.46 -8.25
CA ALA A 204 -8.74 7.82 -7.73
C ALA A 204 -8.23 7.87 -6.28
N PRO A 205 -7.60 8.98 -5.83
CA PRO A 205 -7.08 9.13 -4.48
C PRO A 205 -8.18 9.38 -3.43
N ASP A 206 -9.28 8.65 -3.58
CA ASP A 206 -10.41 8.66 -2.65
C ASP A 206 -10.29 7.53 -1.63
N PRO A 207 -10.72 7.73 -0.38
CA PRO A 207 -10.64 6.70 0.64
C PRO A 207 -11.53 5.49 0.32
N LEU A 208 -10.97 4.29 0.40
CA LEU A 208 -11.73 3.04 0.28
C LEU A 208 -12.20 2.59 1.67
N TYR A 209 -13.43 2.94 2.01
CA TYR A 209 -14.11 2.47 3.21
C TYR A 209 -15.03 1.30 2.87
N VAL A 210 -14.76 0.13 3.42
CA VAL A 210 -15.63 -1.05 3.29
C VAL A 210 -16.85 -0.91 4.17
N GLU A 211 -16.69 -0.23 5.32
CA GLU A 211 -17.76 0.08 6.26
C GLU A 211 -17.78 1.57 6.58
N GLY A 212 -18.97 2.07 6.88
CA GLY A 212 -19.12 3.45 7.36
C GLY A 212 -18.38 3.70 8.68
N PRO A 213 -18.10 4.95 9.05
CA PRO A 213 -17.48 5.27 10.33
C PRO A 213 -18.31 4.71 11.49
N PRO A 214 -17.66 4.25 12.58
CA PRO A 214 -18.39 3.74 13.76
C PRO A 214 -19.28 4.87 14.30
N VAL A 215 -20.58 4.64 14.26
CA VAL A 215 -21.56 5.55 14.88
C VAL A 215 -21.59 5.22 16.36
N HIS A 216 -21.00 6.07 17.20
CA HIS A 216 -21.22 5.97 18.64
C HIS A 216 -22.68 6.36 18.93
N PRO A 217 -23.50 5.50 19.53
CA PRO A 217 -24.82 5.92 19.96
C PRO A 217 -24.65 7.09 20.94
N GLN A 218 -25.26 8.23 20.60
CA GLN A 218 -25.29 9.34 21.53
C GLN A 218 -25.96 8.84 22.82
N ASN A 219 -25.24 8.84 23.94
CA ASN A 219 -25.82 8.64 25.24
C ASN A 219 -26.91 9.71 25.41
N LYS A 220 -28.17 9.35 25.22
CA LYS A 220 -29.28 10.17 25.68
C LYS A 220 -29.14 10.28 27.17
N LYS A 221 -28.60 11.39 27.67
CA LYS A 221 -28.73 11.77 29.08
C LYS A 221 -30.22 11.97 29.31
N THR A 222 -30.85 11.05 30.03
CA THR A 222 -32.11 11.22 30.71
C THR A 222 -31.87 12.06 31.97
#